data_4bc58abaec88190ea5bb0cae06840e5d
#
_entry.id   4bc58abaec88190ea5bb0cae06840e5d
#
_cell.length_a   1.000
_cell.length_b   1.000
_cell.length_c   1.000
_cell.angle_alpha   90.00
_cell.angle_beta   90.00
_cell.angle_gamma   90.00
#
_symmetry.space_group_name_H-M   'P 1'
#
loop_
_entity.id
_entity.type
_entity.pdbx_description
1 polymer ?
#
loop_
_entity_poly.entity_id
_entity_poly.type
_entity_poly.pdbx_seq_one_letter_code
_entity_poly.pdbx_strand_id
1 'polypeptide(L)'
;MVKSSSYSSCSSYSSSSSTSRASSSSRRLEYPPGPHSILPNKLLREFINNPIKTLMEIAYTYGDIAHFKFGRQHVYLLNNPQYIEDILIRNYKTFIKSRGLQVSKRLLGDGLVTSEGEYHDRQRRIIQPALHLDLIKKYGDIMTSFALNMCQRWQDGITLDIHKEMIEITSAIISKAVLGSNIKSEQGGGVGDALLTCAEYFNRLLMPFGELIEKIPILPINKGFQRAKKKLDSIVYNMIKEHRENESRNVSNTDLLYTLLQAQDTEAGIGRMTDSQLRDEVMTIFLAGHETTANALTWTFYLLSQHPNVEARLYEEICTVLGNGNADSSSGGDGGSSSIKTRIPTVEDVPKLEFTEKIFRESMRMYPPAWTIGRQAINDYKVDKYVIPAGSIILMSQYVMHHNPRYFSDPDIFYPDRWTKETKLHLPRFSYFPFGGGIRGCVGEPFAWMEGILLIATICQQWKMHHDASHKVELKPLITLRPKYGMRMKLERRS
;
A
#
# COMPACT_ATOMS: atom_id res chain seq x y z
N MET A 1 -9.41 71.16 -35.80
CA MET A 1 -8.60 71.74 -36.91
C MET A 1 -7.95 70.57 -37.58
N VAL A 2 -8.43 70.17 -38.68
CA VAL A 2 -8.02 70.48 -40.03
C VAL A 2 -6.98 69.47 -40.51
N LYS A 3 -7.49 68.59 -41.36
CA LYS A 3 -7.17 68.29 -42.78
C LYS A 3 -5.87 67.49 -42.98
N SER A 4 -5.75 66.57 -43.85
CA SER A 4 -6.40 66.01 -45.06
C SER A 4 -5.31 65.31 -45.87
N SER A 5 -5.70 64.19 -46.44
CA SER A 5 -5.51 63.72 -47.83
C SER A 5 -4.06 63.63 -48.33
N SER A 6 -3.68 62.65 -49.12
CA SER A 6 -4.30 62.12 -50.34
C SER A 6 -3.44 61.01 -50.95
N TYR A 7 -4.07 60.05 -51.56
CA TYR A 7 -3.90 59.34 -52.82
C TYR A 7 -2.50 59.02 -53.45
N SER A 8 -2.36 57.78 -53.83
CA SER A 8 -2.08 57.11 -55.14
C SER A 8 -0.87 56.20 -55.00
N SER A 9 -0.77 55.06 -55.56
CA SER A 9 -1.25 54.46 -56.79
C SER A 9 -0.96 52.95 -56.79
N CYS A 10 -1.72 52.19 -57.55
CA CYS A 10 -1.55 50.79 -57.88
C CYS A 10 -0.24 50.48 -58.55
N SER A 11 0.40 49.37 -58.20
CA SER A 11 1.09 48.54 -59.13
C SER A 11 0.93 47.06 -58.79
N SER A 12 0.33 46.36 -59.68
CA SER A 12 0.13 44.91 -59.70
C SER A 12 1.46 44.20 -59.85
N TYR A 13 1.80 43.34 -58.83
CA TYR A 13 2.77 42.29 -59.03
C TYR A 13 2.08 40.95 -58.70
N SER A 14 1.93 40.15 -59.74
CA SER A 14 1.57 38.73 -59.65
C SER A 14 2.75 37.96 -59.06
N SER A 15 2.58 37.45 -57.88
CA SER A 15 3.49 36.47 -57.31
C SER A 15 2.79 35.10 -57.17
N SER A 16 3.30 34.20 -57.99
CA SER A 16 2.99 32.77 -57.97
C SER A 16 3.20 32.19 -56.58
N SER A 17 2.12 31.80 -55.93
CA SER A 17 2.15 31.05 -54.67
C SER A 17 2.56 29.59 -54.94
N SER A 18 3.83 29.28 -54.74
CA SER A 18 4.28 27.91 -54.55
C SER A 18 3.86 27.45 -53.15
N THR A 19 2.75 26.77 -53.06
CA THR A 19 2.36 26.01 -51.86
C THR A 19 3.35 24.88 -51.66
N SER A 20 4.36 25.14 -50.84
CA SER A 20 5.16 24.06 -50.27
C SER A 20 4.29 23.26 -49.34
N ARG A 21 3.77 22.11 -49.78
CA ARG A 21 3.26 21.07 -48.94
C ARG A 21 4.36 20.67 -47.98
N ALA A 22 4.29 21.17 -46.75
CA ALA A 22 5.06 20.62 -45.64
C ALA A 22 4.63 19.15 -45.49
N SER A 23 5.45 18.24 -45.95
CA SER A 23 5.33 16.83 -45.68
C SER A 23 5.46 16.67 -44.17
N SER A 24 4.35 16.44 -43.48
CA SER A 24 4.36 15.94 -42.10
C SER A 24 5.01 14.57 -42.15
N SER A 25 6.33 14.52 -42.02
CA SER A 25 7.01 13.27 -41.70
C SER A 25 6.46 12.81 -40.34
N SER A 26 5.57 11.83 -40.35
CA SER A 26 5.19 11.12 -39.16
C SER A 26 6.48 10.57 -38.55
N ARG A 27 7.02 11.27 -37.54
CA ARG A 27 8.12 10.73 -36.74
C ARG A 27 7.66 9.39 -36.22
N ARG A 28 8.24 8.30 -36.73
CA ARG A 28 8.00 6.97 -36.11
C ARG A 28 8.37 7.08 -34.64
N LEU A 29 7.41 6.88 -33.78
CA LEU A 29 7.66 6.79 -32.34
C LEU A 29 8.66 5.64 -32.11
N GLU A 30 9.84 5.97 -31.62
CA GLU A 30 10.81 4.96 -31.18
C GLU A 30 10.36 4.44 -29.81
N TYR A 31 10.02 3.16 -29.77
CA TYR A 31 9.64 2.51 -28.52
C TYR A 31 10.88 1.97 -27.79
N PRO A 32 10.88 1.98 -26.44
CA PRO A 32 11.90 1.27 -25.68
C PRO A 32 11.97 -0.22 -26.04
N PRO A 33 13.11 -0.88 -25.80
CA PRO A 33 13.22 -2.32 -26.00
C PRO A 33 12.20 -3.06 -25.12
N GLY A 34 11.78 -4.25 -25.56
CA GLY A 34 10.82 -5.03 -24.79
C GLY A 34 10.48 -6.35 -25.49
N PRO A 35 9.73 -7.22 -24.80
CA PRO A 35 9.37 -8.52 -25.34
C PRO A 35 8.44 -8.39 -26.55
N HIS A 36 8.88 -8.99 -27.64
CA HIS A 36 8.09 -9.18 -28.87
C HIS A 36 7.54 -10.61 -28.88
N SER A 37 6.25 -10.77 -28.69
CA SER A 37 5.62 -12.09 -28.80
C SER A 37 5.03 -12.27 -30.19
N ILE A 38 5.49 -13.29 -30.91
CA ILE A 38 4.93 -13.72 -32.20
C ILE A 38 3.52 -14.33 -31.98
N LEU A 39 3.28 -14.93 -30.82
CA LEU A 39 1.99 -15.50 -30.45
C LEU A 39 1.12 -14.45 -29.79
N PRO A 40 -0.07 -14.15 -30.31
CA PRO A 40 -0.99 -13.22 -29.67
C PRO A 40 -1.33 -13.70 -28.25
N ASN A 41 -1.24 -12.75 -27.29
CA ASN A 41 -1.56 -12.96 -25.89
C ASN A 41 -0.64 -13.91 -25.07
N LYS A 42 0.50 -14.39 -25.60
CA LYS A 42 1.44 -15.21 -24.82
C LYS A 42 1.91 -14.44 -23.57
N LEU A 43 2.45 -13.24 -23.76
CA LEU A 43 2.93 -12.39 -22.66
C LEU A 43 1.82 -12.06 -21.65
N LEU A 44 0.60 -11.80 -22.12
CA LEU A 44 -0.54 -11.55 -21.23
C LEU A 44 -0.86 -12.80 -20.39
N ARG A 45 -0.79 -13.97 -20.96
CA ARG A 45 -1.01 -15.24 -20.22
C ARG A 45 0.09 -15.46 -19.17
N GLU A 46 1.35 -15.22 -19.52
CA GLU A 46 2.48 -15.31 -18.60
C GLU A 46 2.31 -14.32 -17.45
N PHE A 47 1.96 -13.08 -17.76
CA PHE A 47 1.68 -12.05 -16.76
C PHE A 47 0.50 -12.40 -15.84
N ILE A 48 -0.59 -12.94 -16.38
CA ILE A 48 -1.73 -13.38 -15.55
C ILE A 48 -1.35 -14.54 -14.61
N ASN A 49 -0.54 -15.47 -15.10
CA ASN A 49 -0.14 -16.63 -14.32
C ASN A 49 0.89 -16.31 -13.23
N ASN A 50 1.88 -15.50 -13.55
CA ASN A 50 2.91 -15.06 -12.62
C ASN A 50 3.43 -13.66 -12.95
N PRO A 51 2.73 -12.60 -12.54
CA PRO A 51 3.09 -11.24 -12.90
C PRO A 51 4.45 -10.80 -12.35
N ILE A 52 4.82 -11.24 -11.15
CA ILE A 52 6.12 -10.91 -10.55
C ILE A 52 7.26 -11.48 -11.39
N LYS A 53 7.22 -12.77 -11.69
CA LYS A 53 8.24 -13.43 -12.53
C LYS A 53 8.35 -12.73 -13.87
N THR A 54 7.23 -12.46 -14.52
CA THR A 54 7.20 -11.80 -15.83
C THR A 54 7.83 -10.40 -15.77
N LEU A 55 7.51 -9.60 -14.74
CA LEU A 55 8.11 -8.26 -14.61
C LEU A 55 9.60 -8.32 -14.27
N MET A 56 10.04 -9.28 -13.43
CA MET A 56 11.46 -9.49 -13.12
C MET A 56 12.25 -9.86 -14.38
N GLU A 57 11.75 -10.79 -15.19
CA GLU A 57 12.39 -11.19 -16.44
C GLU A 57 12.50 -10.02 -17.44
N ILE A 58 11.43 -9.23 -17.57
CA ILE A 58 11.42 -8.03 -18.41
C ILE A 58 12.44 -7.01 -17.90
N ALA A 59 12.46 -6.73 -16.62
CA ALA A 59 13.38 -5.77 -16.02
C ALA A 59 14.85 -6.18 -16.18
N TYR A 60 15.13 -7.46 -15.94
CA TYR A 60 16.47 -8.03 -16.07
C TYR A 60 16.98 -7.98 -17.53
N THR A 61 16.09 -8.31 -18.49
CA THR A 61 16.46 -8.40 -19.91
C THR A 61 16.60 -7.03 -20.57
N TYR A 62 15.69 -6.09 -20.25
CA TYR A 62 15.57 -4.83 -20.99
C TYR A 62 16.03 -3.59 -20.20
N GLY A 63 16.34 -3.73 -18.91
CA GLY A 63 16.96 -2.69 -18.10
C GLY A 63 15.97 -1.61 -17.62
N ASP A 64 16.39 -0.34 -17.71
CA ASP A 64 15.76 0.80 -17.03
C ASP A 64 14.35 1.12 -17.47
N ILE A 65 14.04 0.86 -18.75
CA ILE A 65 12.70 1.06 -19.33
C ILE A 65 12.42 -0.03 -20.35
N ALA A 66 11.28 -0.67 -20.21
CA ALA A 66 10.83 -1.67 -21.19
C ALA A 66 9.42 -1.34 -21.68
N HIS A 67 9.16 -1.62 -22.97
CA HIS A 67 7.84 -1.46 -23.57
C HIS A 67 7.28 -2.78 -24.07
N PHE A 68 6.02 -3.03 -23.77
CA PHE A 68 5.28 -4.19 -24.28
C PHE A 68 3.78 -3.87 -24.41
N LYS A 69 3.02 -4.83 -24.93
CA LYS A 69 1.59 -4.65 -25.14
C LYS A 69 0.76 -5.78 -24.54
N PHE A 70 -0.36 -5.41 -23.94
CA PHE A 70 -1.46 -6.31 -23.66
C PHE A 70 -2.62 -6.02 -24.61
N GLY A 71 -2.72 -6.80 -25.68
CA GLY A 71 -3.63 -6.47 -26.78
C GLY A 71 -3.26 -5.14 -27.44
N ARG A 72 -4.17 -4.17 -27.39
CA ARG A 72 -3.94 -2.81 -27.90
C ARG A 72 -3.34 -1.86 -26.85
N GLN A 73 -3.31 -2.24 -25.59
CA GLN A 73 -2.82 -1.41 -24.50
C GLN A 73 -1.29 -1.39 -24.48
N HIS A 74 -0.70 -0.21 -24.61
CA HIS A 74 0.71 0.01 -24.40
C HIS A 74 1.02 0.03 -22.91
N VAL A 75 2.08 -0.69 -22.51
CA VAL A 75 2.56 -0.81 -21.14
C VAL A 75 4.05 -0.53 -21.12
N TYR A 76 4.47 0.29 -20.18
CA TYR A 76 5.87 0.64 -19.94
C TYR A 76 6.23 0.22 -18.51
N LEU A 77 7.30 -0.55 -18.37
CA LEU A 77 7.87 -0.89 -17.07
C LEU A 77 9.07 0.01 -16.82
N LEU A 78 9.07 0.74 -15.71
CA LEU A 78 10.18 1.60 -15.31
C LEU A 78 10.94 0.98 -14.14
N ASN A 79 12.26 0.84 -14.33
CA ASN A 79 13.17 0.20 -13.37
C ASN A 79 14.35 1.13 -13.01
N ASN A 80 14.17 2.43 -13.20
CA ASN A 80 15.15 3.46 -12.84
C ASN A 80 14.55 4.40 -11.80
N PRO A 81 15.19 4.62 -10.64
CA PRO A 81 14.68 5.49 -9.57
C PRO A 81 14.38 6.91 -10.02
N GLN A 82 15.19 7.48 -10.94
CA GLN A 82 14.99 8.83 -11.43
C GLN A 82 13.74 8.94 -12.30
N TYR A 83 13.47 7.94 -13.15
CA TYR A 83 12.24 7.91 -13.96
C TYR A 83 10.99 7.74 -13.08
N ILE A 84 11.10 6.92 -12.03
CA ILE A 84 10.02 6.74 -11.06
C ILE A 84 9.76 8.04 -10.28
N GLU A 85 10.83 8.71 -9.82
CA GLU A 85 10.71 10.00 -9.15
C GLU A 85 10.07 11.06 -10.03
N ASP A 86 10.46 11.10 -11.29
CA ASP A 86 9.95 12.07 -12.26
C ASP A 86 8.42 11.94 -12.44
N ILE A 87 7.93 10.70 -12.55
CA ILE A 87 6.49 10.42 -12.68
C ILE A 87 5.72 10.63 -11.37
N LEU A 88 6.28 10.21 -10.24
CA LEU A 88 5.52 10.24 -8.98
C LEU A 88 5.57 11.59 -8.29
N ILE A 89 6.61 12.41 -8.56
CA ILE A 89 6.81 13.70 -7.89
C ILE A 89 6.74 14.88 -8.86
N ARG A 90 7.64 14.92 -9.85
CA ARG A 90 7.82 16.13 -10.65
C ARG A 90 6.67 16.38 -11.62
N ASN A 91 6.19 15.31 -12.26
CA ASN A 91 5.16 15.38 -13.31
C ASN A 91 3.87 14.63 -12.94
N TYR A 92 3.58 14.44 -11.65
CA TYR A 92 2.44 13.63 -11.18
C TYR A 92 1.08 14.06 -11.78
N LYS A 93 0.91 15.34 -12.15
CA LYS A 93 -0.32 15.87 -12.78
C LYS A 93 -0.56 15.36 -14.20
N THR A 94 0.49 14.87 -14.88
CA THR A 94 0.39 14.29 -16.21
C THR A 94 -0.14 12.85 -16.21
N PHE A 95 -0.33 12.30 -15.00
CA PHE A 95 -0.70 10.90 -14.82
C PHE A 95 -1.90 10.75 -13.88
N ILE A 96 -2.77 9.84 -14.25
CA ILE A 96 -3.85 9.35 -13.36
C ILE A 96 -3.50 7.95 -12.83
N LYS A 97 -4.22 7.50 -11.82
CA LYS A 97 -4.13 6.13 -11.31
C LYS A 97 -4.54 5.14 -12.39
N SER A 98 -3.83 4.01 -12.47
CA SER A 98 -4.13 3.00 -13.48
C SER A 98 -5.49 2.34 -13.24
N ARG A 99 -5.99 1.67 -14.28
CA ARG A 99 -7.27 0.95 -14.26
C ARG A 99 -7.44 0.04 -13.04
N GLY A 100 -6.36 -0.57 -12.55
CA GLY A 100 -6.42 -1.43 -11.36
C GLY A 100 -6.98 -0.75 -10.13
N LEU A 101 -6.55 0.49 -9.88
CA LEU A 101 -7.10 1.29 -8.77
C LEU A 101 -8.46 1.92 -9.11
N GLN A 102 -8.69 2.29 -10.38
CA GLN A 102 -9.97 2.87 -10.79
C GLN A 102 -11.14 1.88 -10.66
N VAL A 103 -10.89 0.58 -10.85
CA VAL A 103 -11.90 -0.46 -10.64
C VAL A 103 -12.39 -0.49 -9.19
N SER A 104 -11.51 -0.26 -8.21
CA SER A 104 -11.89 -0.23 -6.80
C SER A 104 -12.78 0.96 -6.40
N LYS A 105 -12.90 1.98 -7.27
CA LYS A 105 -13.83 3.11 -7.10
C LYS A 105 -15.29 2.65 -6.90
N ARG A 106 -15.66 1.48 -7.40
CA ARG A 106 -16.99 0.89 -7.22
C ARG A 106 -17.34 0.59 -5.76
N LEU A 107 -16.35 0.35 -4.94
CA LEU A 107 -16.48 0.17 -3.48
C LEU A 107 -16.07 1.43 -2.74
N LEU A 108 -14.90 1.98 -3.08
CA LEU A 108 -14.24 3.06 -2.34
C LEU A 108 -14.77 4.46 -2.69
N GLY A 109 -15.67 4.57 -3.67
CA GLY A 109 -16.15 5.85 -4.15
C GLY A 109 -15.03 6.77 -4.61
N ASP A 110 -15.06 8.03 -4.21
CA ASP A 110 -14.04 9.03 -4.47
C ASP A 110 -13.10 9.26 -3.26
N GLY A 111 -12.84 8.21 -2.46
CA GLY A 111 -11.87 8.26 -1.37
C GLY A 111 -10.43 8.45 -1.87
N LEU A 112 -9.51 8.72 -0.95
CA LEU A 112 -8.13 9.14 -1.26
C LEU A 112 -7.37 8.18 -2.20
N VAL A 113 -7.62 6.87 -2.14
CA VAL A 113 -6.98 5.87 -3.00
C VAL A 113 -7.46 5.96 -4.46
N THR A 114 -8.69 6.42 -4.70
CA THR A 114 -9.33 6.40 -6.02
C THR A 114 -9.55 7.78 -6.65
N SER A 115 -9.57 8.85 -5.84
CA SER A 115 -9.75 10.23 -6.29
C SER A 115 -8.59 10.74 -7.13
N GLU A 116 -8.84 11.76 -7.95
CA GLU A 116 -7.86 12.35 -8.86
C GLU A 116 -7.90 13.89 -8.82
N GLY A 117 -6.83 14.51 -9.34
CA GLY A 117 -6.74 15.95 -9.54
C GLY A 117 -6.90 16.76 -8.26
N GLU A 118 -7.49 17.94 -8.36
CA GLU A 118 -7.69 18.89 -7.25
C GLU A 118 -8.54 18.30 -6.11
N TYR A 119 -9.49 17.43 -6.46
CA TYR A 119 -10.29 16.74 -5.45
C TYR A 119 -9.44 15.84 -4.57
N HIS A 120 -8.52 15.05 -5.16
CA HIS A 120 -7.56 14.25 -4.41
C HIS A 120 -6.68 15.12 -3.51
N ASP A 121 -6.14 16.21 -4.06
CA ASP A 121 -5.21 17.09 -3.33
C ASP A 121 -5.93 17.73 -2.12
N ARG A 122 -7.21 18.09 -2.30
CA ARG A 122 -8.08 18.58 -1.21
C ARG A 122 -8.31 17.52 -0.15
N GLN A 123 -8.76 16.32 -0.54
CA GLN A 123 -9.03 15.25 0.41
C GLN A 123 -7.77 14.88 1.20
N ARG A 124 -6.62 14.87 0.54
CA ARG A 124 -5.35 14.63 1.21
C ARG A 124 -5.03 15.69 2.27
N ARG A 125 -5.23 16.99 1.99
CA ARG A 125 -5.01 18.06 2.98
C ARG A 125 -5.89 17.90 4.22
N ILE A 126 -7.11 17.44 4.04
CA ILE A 126 -8.05 17.22 5.14
C ILE A 126 -7.66 15.95 5.97
N ILE A 127 -7.25 14.87 5.30
CA ILE A 127 -7.01 13.58 5.96
C ILE A 127 -5.63 13.51 6.61
N GLN A 128 -4.60 14.07 5.97
CA GLN A 128 -3.22 13.93 6.42
C GLN A 128 -2.99 14.40 7.87
N PRO A 129 -3.57 15.52 8.36
CA PRO A 129 -3.43 15.91 9.77
C PRO A 129 -4.02 14.89 10.74
N ALA A 130 -5.11 14.21 10.36
CA ALA A 130 -5.76 13.19 11.19
C ALA A 130 -4.92 11.90 11.33
N LEU A 131 -3.93 11.71 10.46
CA LEU A 131 -2.95 10.62 10.50
C LEU A 131 -1.54 11.12 10.87
N HIS A 132 -1.45 12.26 11.57
CA HIS A 132 -0.17 12.75 12.07
C HIS A 132 0.32 11.89 13.25
N LEU A 133 1.64 11.78 13.39
CA LEU A 133 2.28 10.89 14.37
C LEU A 133 1.77 11.09 15.81
N ASP A 134 1.52 12.34 16.23
CA ASP A 134 1.05 12.64 17.60
C ASP A 134 -0.37 12.10 17.87
N LEU A 135 -1.21 12.02 16.84
CA LEU A 135 -2.52 11.39 16.96
C LEU A 135 -2.41 9.86 16.91
N ILE A 136 -1.51 9.34 16.05
CA ILE A 136 -1.27 7.90 15.92
C ILE A 136 -0.74 7.31 17.22
N LYS A 137 0.09 8.02 17.98
CA LYS A 137 0.59 7.60 19.29
C LYS A 137 -0.53 7.21 20.26
N LYS A 138 -1.70 7.86 20.18
CA LYS A 138 -2.85 7.54 21.01
C LYS A 138 -3.42 6.13 20.75
N TYR A 139 -3.10 5.54 19.61
CA TYR A 139 -3.54 4.18 19.26
C TYR A 139 -2.53 3.10 19.65
N GLY A 140 -1.35 3.46 20.16
CA GLY A 140 -0.32 2.48 20.55
C GLY A 140 -0.80 1.49 21.59
N ASP A 141 -1.50 1.95 22.63
CA ASP A 141 -2.08 1.08 23.67
C ASP A 141 -3.16 0.14 23.10
N ILE A 142 -3.90 0.59 22.10
CA ILE A 142 -4.85 -0.25 21.37
C ILE A 142 -4.11 -1.36 20.63
N MET A 143 -3.03 -1.03 19.92
CA MET A 143 -2.22 -1.99 19.16
C MET A 143 -1.65 -3.08 20.07
N THR A 144 -1.01 -2.68 21.17
CA THR A 144 -0.40 -3.63 22.11
C THR A 144 -1.44 -4.45 22.89
N SER A 145 -2.55 -3.86 23.33
CA SER A 145 -3.59 -4.59 24.03
C SER A 145 -4.29 -5.64 23.16
N PHE A 146 -4.54 -5.34 21.89
CA PHE A 146 -5.08 -6.32 20.94
C PHE A 146 -4.08 -7.45 20.67
N ALA A 147 -2.77 -7.13 20.54
CA ALA A 147 -1.73 -8.14 20.37
C ALA A 147 -1.66 -9.08 21.60
N LEU A 148 -1.69 -8.52 22.80
CA LEU A 148 -1.71 -9.30 24.03
C LEU A 148 -2.93 -10.22 24.13
N ASN A 149 -4.12 -9.70 23.85
CA ASN A 149 -5.35 -10.48 23.85
C ASN A 149 -5.30 -11.63 22.83
N MET A 150 -4.68 -11.42 21.68
CA MET A 150 -4.44 -12.46 20.69
C MET A 150 -3.45 -13.50 21.22
N CYS A 151 -2.31 -13.08 21.76
CA CYS A 151 -1.29 -13.96 22.34
C CYS A 151 -1.84 -14.82 23.50
N GLN A 152 -2.75 -14.29 24.32
CA GLN A 152 -3.38 -15.02 25.40
C GLN A 152 -4.30 -16.17 24.93
N ARG A 153 -4.84 -16.09 23.72
CA ARG A 153 -5.67 -17.15 23.12
C ARG A 153 -4.84 -18.28 22.53
N TRP A 154 -3.56 -18.02 22.26
CA TRP A 154 -2.67 -18.99 21.66
C TRP A 154 -2.20 -20.05 22.67
N GLN A 155 -1.93 -21.24 22.19
CA GLN A 155 -1.48 -22.36 23.00
C GLN A 155 -0.14 -22.87 22.49
N ASP A 156 0.72 -23.31 23.39
CA ASP A 156 2.01 -23.88 23.05
C ASP A 156 1.87 -25.14 22.20
N GLY A 157 2.70 -25.27 21.18
CA GLY A 157 2.70 -26.39 20.26
C GLY A 157 1.59 -26.39 19.19
N ILE A 158 0.61 -25.48 19.26
CA ILE A 158 -0.47 -25.41 18.25
C ILE A 158 0.06 -24.89 16.91
N THR A 159 -0.53 -25.37 15.81
CA THR A 159 -0.29 -24.82 14.46
C THR A 159 -1.46 -23.97 14.03
N LEU A 160 -1.19 -22.69 13.71
CA LEU A 160 -2.18 -21.72 13.26
C LEU A 160 -1.85 -21.18 11.88
N ASP A 161 -2.85 -20.62 11.19
CA ASP A 161 -2.65 -19.78 10.01
C ASP A 161 -2.35 -18.34 10.46
N ILE A 162 -1.07 -18.00 10.54
CA ILE A 162 -0.62 -16.68 11.00
C ILE A 162 -1.11 -15.55 10.08
N HIS A 163 -1.30 -15.81 8.78
CA HIS A 163 -1.87 -14.81 7.89
C HIS A 163 -3.31 -14.43 8.32
N LYS A 164 -4.10 -15.43 8.71
CA LYS A 164 -5.46 -15.20 9.23
C LYS A 164 -5.45 -14.44 10.55
N GLU A 165 -4.56 -14.81 11.47
CA GLU A 165 -4.40 -14.12 12.75
C GLU A 165 -3.99 -12.64 12.54
N MET A 166 -3.07 -12.36 11.60
CA MET A 166 -2.65 -10.99 11.28
C MET A 166 -3.77 -10.17 10.64
N ILE A 167 -4.58 -10.75 9.76
CA ILE A 167 -5.77 -10.07 9.21
C ILE A 167 -6.77 -9.75 10.32
N GLU A 168 -7.02 -10.68 11.23
CA GLU A 168 -7.97 -10.48 12.34
C GLU A 168 -7.52 -9.34 13.27
N ILE A 169 -6.25 -9.35 13.69
CA ILE A 169 -5.74 -8.32 14.60
C ILE A 169 -5.67 -6.95 13.96
N THR A 170 -5.13 -6.81 12.75
CA THR A 170 -5.03 -5.51 12.06
C THR A 170 -6.41 -4.94 11.71
N SER A 171 -7.37 -5.82 11.37
CA SER A 171 -8.77 -5.42 11.17
C SER A 171 -9.41 -4.90 12.47
N ALA A 172 -9.14 -5.54 13.60
CA ALA A 172 -9.63 -5.11 14.89
C ALA A 172 -9.01 -3.77 15.34
N ILE A 173 -7.70 -3.62 15.16
CA ILE A 173 -6.96 -2.38 15.47
C ILE A 173 -7.49 -1.21 14.65
N ILE A 174 -7.56 -1.35 13.31
CA ILE A 174 -8.03 -0.28 12.46
C ILE A 174 -9.50 0.07 12.71
N SER A 175 -10.34 -0.94 13.00
CA SER A 175 -11.74 -0.70 13.39
C SER A 175 -11.84 0.15 14.65
N LYS A 176 -11.05 -0.20 15.67
CA LYS A 176 -11.05 0.55 16.94
C LYS A 176 -10.46 1.95 16.76
N ALA A 177 -9.37 2.08 16.03
CA ALA A 177 -8.71 3.36 15.78
C ALA A 177 -9.55 4.31 14.90
N VAL A 178 -10.18 3.77 13.85
CA VAL A 178 -10.95 4.57 12.89
C VAL A 178 -12.36 4.85 13.36
N LEU A 179 -13.02 3.87 13.97
CA LEU A 179 -14.45 3.88 14.23
C LEU A 179 -14.79 3.98 15.72
N GLY A 180 -13.78 4.00 16.61
CA GLY A 180 -13.97 4.08 18.06
C GLY A 180 -14.66 2.86 18.68
N SER A 181 -15.20 1.97 17.87
CA SER A 181 -15.99 0.82 18.32
C SER A 181 -15.26 -0.50 18.09
N ASN A 182 -15.37 -1.41 19.05
CA ASN A 182 -15.12 -2.82 18.74
C ASN A 182 -16.30 -3.29 17.88
N ILE A 183 -16.07 -3.53 16.58
CA ILE A 183 -17.04 -4.27 15.78
C ILE A 183 -17.14 -5.63 16.46
N LYS A 184 -18.20 -5.83 17.29
CA LYS A 184 -18.41 -7.08 18.03
C LYS A 184 -18.34 -8.24 17.04
N SER A 185 -17.73 -9.33 17.46
CA SER A 185 -17.49 -10.53 16.63
C SER A 185 -18.76 -11.06 15.92
N GLU A 186 -19.93 -10.80 16.47
CA GLU A 186 -21.24 -11.13 15.85
C GLU A 186 -21.57 -10.26 14.63
N GLN A 187 -21.09 -9.01 14.58
CA GLN A 187 -21.16 -8.15 13.39
C GLN A 187 -19.87 -8.23 12.54
N GLY A 188 -18.73 -8.59 13.18
CA GLY A 188 -17.40 -8.65 12.57
C GLY A 188 -17.19 -9.85 11.64
N GLY A 189 -17.77 -11.03 11.93
CA GLY A 189 -17.68 -12.20 11.06
C GLY A 189 -18.24 -11.98 9.65
N GLY A 190 -19.04 -10.94 9.48
CA GLY A 190 -19.56 -10.59 8.17
C GLY A 190 -18.83 -9.45 7.43
N VAL A 191 -17.94 -8.69 8.10
CA VAL A 191 -17.15 -7.61 7.45
C VAL A 191 -16.01 -8.21 6.66
N GLY A 192 -15.25 -9.14 7.24
CA GLY A 192 -14.15 -9.84 6.56
C GLY A 192 -14.63 -10.57 5.30
N ASP A 193 -15.74 -11.32 5.40
CA ASP A 193 -16.34 -12.02 4.25
C ASP A 193 -16.81 -11.04 3.17
N ALA A 194 -17.38 -9.91 3.57
CA ALA A 194 -17.80 -8.88 2.63
C ALA A 194 -16.60 -8.27 1.89
N LEU A 195 -15.50 -8.00 2.60
CA LEU A 195 -14.26 -7.49 2.01
C LEU A 195 -13.63 -8.51 1.06
N LEU A 196 -13.57 -9.78 1.44
CA LEU A 196 -13.08 -10.87 0.57
C LEU A 196 -13.91 -10.96 -0.71
N THR A 197 -15.25 -10.90 -0.60
CA THR A 197 -16.16 -10.90 -1.76
C THR A 197 -15.89 -9.70 -2.69
N CYS A 198 -15.63 -8.51 -2.13
CA CYS A 198 -15.28 -7.33 -2.92
C CYS A 198 -13.90 -7.49 -3.59
N ALA A 199 -12.91 -8.02 -2.90
CA ALA A 199 -11.58 -8.26 -3.45
C ALA A 199 -11.61 -9.29 -4.60
N GLU A 200 -12.37 -10.37 -4.48
CA GLU A 200 -12.59 -11.35 -5.55
C GLU A 200 -13.27 -10.74 -6.77
N TYR A 201 -14.27 -9.89 -6.53
CA TYR A 201 -14.94 -9.14 -7.59
C TYR A 201 -13.95 -8.25 -8.37
N PHE A 202 -13.12 -7.48 -7.67
CA PHE A 202 -12.13 -6.61 -8.32
C PHE A 202 -11.10 -7.41 -9.11
N ASN A 203 -10.58 -8.50 -8.55
CA ASN A 203 -9.66 -9.38 -9.25
C ASN A 203 -10.29 -9.91 -10.55
N ARG A 204 -11.58 -10.23 -10.52
CA ARG A 204 -12.29 -10.70 -11.71
C ARG A 204 -12.45 -9.60 -12.77
N LEU A 205 -12.70 -8.36 -12.33
CA LEU A 205 -12.81 -7.21 -13.26
C LEU A 205 -11.46 -6.85 -13.92
N LEU A 206 -10.35 -7.15 -13.28
CA LEU A 206 -9.01 -6.93 -13.85
C LEU A 206 -8.62 -7.98 -14.91
N MET A 207 -9.32 -9.13 -14.94
CA MET A 207 -9.09 -10.16 -15.95
C MET A 207 -9.61 -9.70 -17.34
N PRO A 208 -9.09 -10.28 -18.43
CA PRO A 208 -9.63 -10.05 -19.77
C PRO A 208 -11.16 -10.26 -19.79
N PHE A 209 -11.86 -9.37 -20.46
CA PHE A 209 -13.33 -9.35 -20.53
C PHE A 209 -14.07 -9.09 -19.20
N GLY A 210 -13.37 -8.72 -18.14
CA GLY A 210 -13.98 -8.41 -16.84
C GLY A 210 -15.09 -7.36 -16.91
N GLU A 211 -14.97 -6.36 -17.80
CA GLU A 211 -16.01 -5.35 -18.04
C GLU A 211 -17.34 -5.92 -18.57
N LEU A 212 -17.29 -7.04 -19.30
CA LEU A 212 -18.51 -7.73 -19.75
C LEU A 212 -19.26 -8.36 -18.58
N ILE A 213 -18.53 -8.84 -17.56
CA ILE A 213 -19.10 -9.38 -16.33
C ILE A 213 -19.93 -8.30 -15.61
N GLU A 214 -19.40 -7.09 -15.52
CA GLU A 214 -20.08 -5.97 -14.87
C GLU A 214 -21.42 -5.62 -15.54
N LYS A 215 -21.50 -5.74 -16.87
CA LYS A 215 -22.70 -5.42 -17.66
C LYS A 215 -23.84 -6.41 -17.46
N ILE A 216 -23.62 -7.53 -16.75
CA ILE A 216 -24.63 -8.57 -16.52
C ILE A 216 -25.00 -8.63 -15.04
N PRO A 217 -25.97 -7.81 -14.56
CA PRO A 217 -26.29 -7.67 -13.13
C PRO A 217 -26.73 -8.95 -12.44
N ILE A 218 -27.28 -9.90 -13.21
CA ILE A 218 -27.81 -11.16 -12.69
C ILE A 218 -26.75 -12.17 -12.27
N LEU A 219 -25.50 -11.99 -12.70
CA LEU A 219 -24.41 -12.90 -12.33
C LEU A 219 -24.23 -13.00 -10.81
N PRO A 220 -24.02 -14.21 -10.26
CA PRO A 220 -23.82 -14.42 -8.82
C PRO A 220 -22.74 -13.52 -8.21
N ILE A 221 -21.64 -13.30 -8.95
CA ILE A 221 -20.53 -12.45 -8.51
C ILE A 221 -20.94 -10.98 -8.38
N ASN A 222 -21.77 -10.45 -9.29
CA ASN A 222 -22.28 -9.09 -9.22
C ASN A 222 -23.27 -8.94 -8.06
N LYS A 223 -24.19 -9.89 -7.89
CA LYS A 223 -25.12 -9.92 -6.74
C LYS A 223 -24.39 -10.05 -5.41
N GLY A 224 -23.32 -10.87 -5.36
CA GLY A 224 -22.46 -11.02 -4.20
C GLY A 224 -21.80 -9.69 -3.82
N PHE A 225 -21.17 -9.04 -4.80
CA PHE A 225 -20.54 -7.72 -4.62
C PHE A 225 -21.55 -6.66 -4.12
N GLN A 226 -22.75 -6.57 -4.73
CA GLN A 226 -23.75 -5.58 -4.32
C GLN A 226 -24.24 -5.81 -2.88
N ARG A 227 -24.43 -7.07 -2.47
CA ARG A 227 -24.80 -7.41 -1.09
C ARG A 227 -23.68 -7.06 -0.11
N ALA A 228 -22.43 -7.42 -0.44
CA ALA A 228 -21.25 -7.11 0.37
C ALA A 228 -21.08 -5.58 0.52
N LYS A 229 -21.16 -4.84 -0.59
CA LYS A 229 -21.07 -3.37 -0.58
C LYS A 229 -22.17 -2.76 0.29
N LYS A 230 -23.44 -3.16 0.10
CA LYS A 230 -24.58 -2.63 0.89
C LYS A 230 -24.38 -2.89 2.40
N LYS A 231 -23.84 -4.05 2.77
CA LYS A 231 -23.52 -4.37 4.18
C LYS A 231 -22.46 -3.44 4.73
N LEU A 232 -21.35 -3.26 4.01
CA LEU A 232 -20.27 -2.36 4.41
C LEU A 232 -20.74 -0.91 4.49
N ASP A 233 -21.49 -0.44 3.50
CA ASP A 233 -22.08 0.90 3.47
C ASP A 233 -22.97 1.14 4.68
N SER A 234 -23.85 0.19 5.03
CA SER A 234 -24.76 0.34 6.18
C SER A 234 -24.00 0.46 7.51
N ILE A 235 -22.90 -0.29 7.67
CA ILE A 235 -22.07 -0.20 8.85
C ILE A 235 -21.45 1.19 8.97
N VAL A 236 -20.80 1.67 7.90
CA VAL A 236 -20.13 2.97 7.90
C VAL A 236 -21.12 4.13 8.09
N TYR A 237 -22.26 4.12 7.41
CA TYR A 237 -23.27 5.18 7.57
C TYR A 237 -23.90 5.19 8.98
N ASN A 238 -24.12 4.02 9.59
CA ASN A 238 -24.60 3.96 10.98
C ASN A 238 -23.59 4.59 11.94
N MET A 239 -22.31 4.32 11.76
CA MET A 239 -21.24 4.90 12.59
C MET A 239 -21.14 6.42 12.40
N ILE A 240 -21.20 6.91 11.16
CA ILE A 240 -21.24 8.36 10.88
C ILE A 240 -22.43 9.01 11.61
N LYS A 241 -23.60 8.39 11.56
CA LYS A 241 -24.80 8.86 12.24
C LYS A 241 -24.60 8.92 13.76
N GLU A 242 -24.10 7.85 14.38
CA GLU A 242 -23.80 7.81 15.83
C GLU A 242 -22.82 8.91 16.24
N HIS A 243 -21.76 9.13 15.46
CA HIS A 243 -20.79 10.18 15.75
C HIS A 243 -21.39 11.59 15.65
N ARG A 244 -22.25 11.86 14.66
CA ARG A 244 -22.97 13.13 14.57
C ARG A 244 -23.97 13.35 15.72
N GLU A 245 -24.64 12.29 16.18
CA GLU A 245 -25.50 12.36 17.35
C GLU A 245 -24.70 12.62 18.63
N ASN A 246 -23.52 12.01 18.78
CA ASN A 246 -22.61 12.23 19.89
C ASN A 246 -22.03 13.66 19.86
N GLU A 247 -21.67 14.19 18.68
CA GLU A 247 -21.25 15.58 18.50
C GLU A 247 -22.33 16.55 19.00
N SER A 248 -23.58 16.31 18.64
CA SER A 248 -24.71 17.15 19.10
C SER A 248 -24.95 17.11 20.61
N ARG A 249 -24.48 16.04 21.28
CA ARG A 249 -24.53 15.86 22.75
C ARG A 249 -23.26 16.31 23.48
N ASN A 250 -22.29 16.91 22.77
CA ASN A 250 -20.98 17.29 23.30
C ASN A 250 -20.18 16.10 23.88
N VAL A 251 -20.40 14.89 23.39
CA VAL A 251 -19.60 13.71 23.76
C VAL A 251 -18.33 13.70 22.92
N SER A 252 -17.19 13.88 23.57
CA SER A 252 -15.88 13.85 22.90
C SER A 252 -15.47 12.41 22.59
N ASN A 253 -15.23 12.12 21.31
CA ASN A 253 -14.58 10.91 20.85
C ASN A 253 -13.13 11.21 20.44
N THR A 254 -12.26 10.21 20.52
CA THR A 254 -10.83 10.37 20.16
C THR A 254 -10.41 9.55 18.94
N ASP A 255 -11.39 8.96 18.25
CA ASP A 255 -11.15 8.15 17.06
C ASP A 255 -10.95 9.01 15.81
N LEU A 256 -10.48 8.35 14.75
CA LEU A 256 -10.17 9.02 13.47
C LEU A 256 -11.43 9.56 12.79
N LEU A 257 -12.57 8.85 12.87
CA LEU A 257 -13.83 9.32 12.27
C LEU A 257 -14.28 10.63 12.91
N TYR A 258 -14.18 10.77 14.23
CA TYR A 258 -14.47 12.03 14.92
C TYR A 258 -13.55 13.16 14.43
N THR A 259 -12.25 12.87 14.28
CA THR A 259 -11.29 13.83 13.75
C THR A 259 -11.63 14.27 12.32
N LEU A 260 -12.03 13.33 11.47
CA LEU A 260 -12.45 13.62 10.08
C LEU A 260 -13.76 14.41 10.01
N LEU A 261 -14.69 14.16 10.92
CA LEU A 261 -15.95 14.93 11.04
C LEU A 261 -15.70 16.39 11.38
N GLN A 262 -14.67 16.67 12.20
CA GLN A 262 -14.29 18.03 12.61
C GLN A 262 -13.40 18.73 11.57
N ALA A 263 -12.72 17.96 10.72
CA ALA A 263 -11.76 18.48 9.77
C ALA A 263 -12.42 19.37 8.70
N GLN A 264 -11.80 20.52 8.44
CA GLN A 264 -12.25 21.50 7.45
C GLN A 264 -11.10 21.87 6.53
N ASP A 265 -11.40 22.15 5.26
CA ASP A 265 -10.45 22.73 4.34
C ASP A 265 -10.45 24.26 4.50
N THR A 266 -9.57 24.75 5.37
CA THR A 266 -9.46 26.19 5.67
C THR A 266 -8.84 26.98 4.52
N GLU A 267 -7.98 26.35 3.69
CA GLU A 267 -7.32 27.02 2.56
C GLU A 267 -8.27 27.31 1.40
N ALA A 268 -9.21 26.40 1.14
CA ALA A 268 -10.17 26.57 0.06
C ALA A 268 -11.49 27.23 0.49
N GLY A 269 -11.67 27.55 1.79
CA GLY A 269 -12.92 28.09 2.32
C GLY A 269 -14.12 27.14 2.18
N ILE A 270 -13.85 25.87 1.91
CA ILE A 270 -14.86 24.84 1.71
C ILE A 270 -15.06 24.10 3.04
N GLY A 271 -16.31 24.02 3.50
CA GLY A 271 -16.66 23.45 4.80
C GLY A 271 -16.30 21.98 5.00
N ARG A 272 -16.88 21.37 6.04
CA ARG A 272 -16.69 19.95 6.43
C ARG A 272 -17.03 18.97 5.32
N MET A 273 -16.51 17.74 5.44
CA MET A 273 -16.89 16.64 4.55
C MET A 273 -18.38 16.30 4.66
N THR A 274 -18.99 15.96 3.54
CA THR A 274 -20.32 15.33 3.50
C THR A 274 -20.26 13.89 4.01
N ASP A 275 -21.40 13.32 4.40
CA ASP A 275 -21.47 11.91 4.84
C ASP A 275 -21.03 10.93 3.76
N SER A 276 -21.26 11.25 2.49
CA SER A 276 -20.77 10.45 1.36
C SER A 276 -19.25 10.49 1.25
N GLN A 277 -18.65 11.68 1.41
CA GLN A 277 -17.19 11.83 1.42
C GLN A 277 -16.56 11.10 2.61
N LEU A 278 -17.13 11.26 3.81
CA LEU A 278 -16.70 10.53 5.01
C LEU A 278 -16.79 9.01 4.81
N ARG A 279 -17.89 8.53 4.25
CA ARG A 279 -18.05 7.11 3.92
C ARG A 279 -16.95 6.62 2.99
N ASP A 280 -16.62 7.37 1.95
CA ASP A 280 -15.60 6.99 0.98
C ASP A 280 -14.20 6.96 1.61
N GLU A 281 -13.89 7.91 2.48
CA GLU A 281 -12.61 7.95 3.19
C GLU A 281 -12.50 6.88 4.28
N VAL A 282 -13.54 6.67 5.09
CA VAL A 282 -13.57 5.61 6.10
C VAL A 282 -13.39 4.24 5.44
N MET A 283 -14.11 3.99 4.34
CA MET A 283 -13.99 2.74 3.60
C MET A 283 -12.58 2.57 3.02
N THR A 284 -11.99 3.66 2.51
CA THR A 284 -10.63 3.68 1.97
C THR A 284 -9.60 3.37 3.05
N ILE A 285 -9.65 4.05 4.20
CA ILE A 285 -8.69 3.88 5.30
C ILE A 285 -8.82 2.47 5.89
N PHE A 286 -10.05 2.00 6.08
CA PHE A 286 -10.30 0.67 6.62
C PHE A 286 -9.74 -0.43 5.70
N LEU A 287 -10.05 -0.37 4.39
CA LEU A 287 -9.56 -1.38 3.44
C LEU A 287 -8.04 -1.34 3.28
N ALA A 288 -7.47 -0.13 3.22
CA ALA A 288 -6.03 0.03 3.03
C ALA A 288 -5.23 -0.37 4.27
N GLY A 289 -5.75 -0.10 5.48
CA GLY A 289 -5.02 -0.27 6.72
C GLY A 289 -4.87 -1.71 7.18
N HIS A 290 -5.91 -2.56 7.02
CA HIS A 290 -5.85 -3.91 7.59
C HIS A 290 -5.04 -4.90 6.74
N GLU A 291 -5.31 -5.02 5.44
CA GLU A 291 -4.71 -6.07 4.62
C GLU A 291 -3.21 -5.84 4.35
N THR A 292 -2.79 -4.59 4.19
CA THR A 292 -1.38 -4.26 3.89
C THR A 292 -0.48 -4.56 5.07
N THR A 293 -0.85 -4.14 6.28
CA THR A 293 -0.09 -4.42 7.50
C THR A 293 -0.12 -5.91 7.85
N ALA A 294 -1.26 -6.58 7.69
CA ALA A 294 -1.37 -8.03 7.89
C ALA A 294 -0.40 -8.81 7.00
N ASN A 295 -0.31 -8.46 5.71
CA ASN A 295 0.63 -9.09 4.79
C ASN A 295 2.09 -8.80 5.17
N ALA A 296 2.42 -7.55 5.51
CA ALA A 296 3.77 -7.19 5.96
C ALA A 296 4.20 -8.01 7.19
N LEU A 297 3.34 -8.11 8.21
CA LEU A 297 3.59 -8.89 9.41
C LEU A 297 3.70 -10.40 9.12
N THR A 298 2.81 -10.93 8.29
CA THR A 298 2.85 -12.35 7.88
C THR A 298 4.19 -12.71 7.25
N TRP A 299 4.66 -11.91 6.30
CA TRP A 299 5.96 -12.11 5.67
C TRP A 299 7.12 -11.90 6.64
N THR A 300 7.00 -10.99 7.59
CA THR A 300 8.01 -10.78 8.64
C THR A 300 8.15 -12.03 9.51
N PHE A 301 7.04 -12.59 10.02
CA PHE A 301 7.10 -13.81 10.84
C PHE A 301 7.57 -15.03 10.03
N TYR A 302 7.20 -15.12 8.74
CA TYR A 302 7.76 -16.14 7.86
C TYR A 302 9.27 -16.03 7.76
N LEU A 303 9.81 -14.85 7.48
CA LEU A 303 11.25 -14.63 7.38
C LEU A 303 11.97 -14.91 8.70
N LEU A 304 11.43 -14.49 9.83
CA LEU A 304 11.97 -14.79 11.15
C LEU A 304 12.04 -16.31 11.41
N SER A 305 11.00 -17.06 11.00
CA SER A 305 10.98 -18.51 11.14
C SER A 305 12.03 -19.24 10.31
N GLN A 306 12.49 -18.62 9.22
CA GLN A 306 13.55 -19.15 8.36
C GLN A 306 14.97 -18.72 8.81
N HIS A 307 15.07 -17.72 9.70
CA HIS A 307 16.34 -17.12 10.11
C HIS A 307 16.48 -17.09 11.65
N PRO A 308 16.73 -18.25 12.30
CA PRO A 308 16.76 -18.35 13.77
C PRO A 308 17.75 -17.40 14.45
N ASN A 309 18.89 -17.10 13.79
CA ASN A 309 19.89 -16.17 14.33
C ASN A 309 19.36 -14.71 14.37
N VAL A 310 18.59 -14.29 13.35
CA VAL A 310 17.96 -12.97 13.33
C VAL A 310 16.86 -12.90 14.37
N GLU A 311 16.09 -13.97 14.50
CA GLU A 311 15.01 -14.10 15.47
C GLU A 311 15.54 -14.06 16.92
N ALA A 312 16.67 -14.72 17.21
CA ALA A 312 17.31 -14.69 18.53
C ALA A 312 17.78 -13.25 18.89
N ARG A 313 18.42 -12.56 17.95
CA ARG A 313 18.85 -11.16 18.15
C ARG A 313 17.67 -10.20 18.33
N LEU A 314 16.55 -10.43 17.63
CA LEU A 314 15.30 -9.68 17.84
C LEU A 314 14.82 -9.85 19.28
N TYR A 315 14.80 -11.08 19.78
CA TYR A 315 14.40 -11.36 21.15
C TYR A 315 15.32 -10.71 22.17
N GLU A 316 16.64 -10.72 21.94
CA GLU A 316 17.63 -10.04 22.77
C GLU A 316 17.40 -8.53 22.83
N GLU A 317 17.12 -7.88 21.70
CA GLU A 317 16.73 -6.46 21.68
C GLU A 317 15.46 -6.21 22.50
N ILE A 318 14.42 -7.02 22.29
CA ILE A 318 13.16 -6.92 23.04
C ILE A 318 13.41 -7.05 24.54
N CYS A 319 14.17 -8.04 24.98
CA CYS A 319 14.51 -8.22 26.39
C CYS A 319 15.33 -7.04 26.94
N THR A 320 16.24 -6.49 26.16
CA THR A 320 17.04 -5.33 26.55
C THR A 320 16.23 -4.05 26.69
N VAL A 321 15.35 -3.78 25.73
CA VAL A 321 14.53 -2.55 25.72
C VAL A 321 13.36 -2.61 26.70
N LEU A 322 12.75 -3.78 26.88
CA LEU A 322 11.54 -3.98 27.66
C LEU A 322 11.81 -4.63 29.03
N GLY A 323 13.03 -5.15 29.28
CA GLY A 323 13.40 -5.70 30.57
C GLY A 323 13.40 -4.60 31.64
N ASN A 324 12.85 -4.88 32.81
CA ASN A 324 12.96 -3.98 33.94
C ASN A 324 14.44 -3.92 34.38
N GLY A 325 15.08 -2.77 34.22
CA GLY A 325 16.45 -2.52 34.67
C GLY A 325 16.66 -2.56 36.20
N ASN A 326 15.65 -2.96 36.95
CA ASN A 326 15.69 -3.22 38.38
C ASN A 326 15.50 -4.75 38.64
N ALA A 327 16.50 -5.54 38.27
CA ALA A 327 16.78 -6.71 39.08
C ALA A 327 17.29 -6.17 40.43
N ASP A 328 16.38 -5.99 41.39
CA ASP A 328 16.76 -5.80 42.79
C ASP A 328 17.75 -6.90 43.13
N SER A 329 19.01 -6.52 43.29
CA SER A 329 20.10 -7.36 43.73
C SER A 329 20.01 -7.67 45.23
N SER A 330 18.80 -7.92 45.75
CA SER A 330 18.55 -8.22 47.13
C SER A 330 17.52 -9.36 47.29
N SER A 331 17.85 -10.53 46.77
CA SER A 331 17.46 -11.81 47.38
C SER A 331 18.38 -12.92 46.82
N GLY A 332 19.42 -13.22 47.59
CA GLY A 332 20.19 -14.44 47.40
C GLY A 332 19.28 -15.63 47.67
N GLY A 333 19.14 -16.52 46.68
CA GLY A 333 18.37 -17.75 46.85
C GLY A 333 18.15 -18.45 45.50
N ASP A 334 18.91 -19.54 45.38
CA ASP A 334 18.68 -20.70 44.51
C ASP A 334 18.62 -20.56 42.99
N GLY A 335 19.49 -21.33 42.36
CA GLY A 335 19.74 -21.46 40.92
C GLY A 335 18.54 -21.95 40.10
N GLY A 336 17.50 -21.14 39.98
CA GLY A 336 16.39 -21.31 39.05
C GLY A 336 16.58 -20.35 37.86
N SER A 337 16.40 -20.83 36.65
CA SER A 337 16.39 -20.06 35.41
C SER A 337 15.57 -18.77 35.58
N SER A 338 16.27 -17.63 35.68
CA SER A 338 15.65 -16.30 35.83
C SER A 338 15.01 -15.93 34.51
N SER A 339 13.71 -16.17 34.36
CA SER A 339 12.92 -15.61 33.26
C SER A 339 12.94 -14.08 33.38
N ILE A 340 13.51 -13.39 32.38
CA ILE A 340 13.52 -11.93 32.33
C ILE A 340 12.07 -11.45 32.25
N LYS A 341 11.53 -10.88 33.33
CA LYS A 341 10.20 -10.25 33.30
C LYS A 341 10.28 -8.98 32.45
N THR A 342 9.73 -9.06 31.28
CA THR A 342 9.63 -7.92 30.36
C THR A 342 8.25 -7.23 30.51
N ARG A 343 8.23 -5.89 30.45
CA ARG A 343 6.98 -5.12 30.41
C ARG A 343 6.41 -5.07 28.99
N ILE A 344 5.15 -4.64 28.88
CA ILE A 344 4.48 -4.43 27.60
C ILE A 344 5.16 -3.26 26.85
N PRO A 345 5.44 -3.38 25.53
CA PRO A 345 5.97 -2.27 24.74
C PRO A 345 4.95 -1.14 24.62
N THR A 346 5.47 0.08 24.60
CA THR A 346 4.70 1.32 24.42
C THR A 346 5.22 2.09 23.22
N VAL A 347 4.55 3.18 22.85
CA VAL A 347 4.98 4.04 21.73
C VAL A 347 6.35 4.69 21.97
N GLU A 348 6.73 4.91 23.23
CA GLU A 348 8.03 5.47 23.63
C GLU A 348 9.20 4.48 23.40
N ASP A 349 8.88 3.21 23.22
CA ASP A 349 9.88 2.20 22.93
C ASP A 349 10.16 2.03 21.44
N VAL A 350 9.24 2.45 20.59
CA VAL A 350 9.38 2.32 19.12
C VAL A 350 10.72 2.88 18.61
N PRO A 351 11.20 4.07 19.03
CA PRO A 351 12.50 4.57 18.60
C PRO A 351 13.70 3.76 19.11
N LYS A 352 13.55 2.93 20.17
CA LYS A 352 14.59 2.11 20.78
C LYS A 352 14.67 0.71 20.15
N LEU A 353 13.63 0.27 19.48
CA LEU A 353 13.50 -1.02 18.79
C LEU A 353 14.10 -0.95 17.38
N GLU A 354 15.39 -0.55 17.29
CA GLU A 354 16.07 -0.26 16.03
C GLU A 354 16.24 -1.51 15.16
N PHE A 355 16.53 -2.68 15.77
CA PHE A 355 16.68 -3.91 15.03
C PHE A 355 15.33 -4.46 14.57
N THR A 356 14.29 -4.32 15.38
CA THR A 356 12.90 -4.61 15.00
C THR A 356 12.49 -3.78 13.77
N GLU A 357 12.82 -2.47 13.74
CA GLU A 357 12.57 -1.61 12.56
C GLU A 357 13.33 -2.12 11.32
N LYS A 358 14.59 -2.51 11.47
CA LYS A 358 15.40 -3.06 10.36
C LYS A 358 14.81 -4.37 9.82
N ILE A 359 14.33 -5.25 10.69
CA ILE A 359 13.66 -6.51 10.33
C ILE A 359 12.40 -6.20 9.51
N PHE A 360 11.54 -5.33 10.02
CA PHE A 360 10.29 -4.97 9.34
C PHE A 360 10.54 -4.29 8.00
N ARG A 361 11.54 -3.42 7.92
CA ARG A 361 11.99 -2.76 6.70
C ARG A 361 12.50 -3.76 5.66
N GLU A 362 13.32 -4.72 6.07
CA GLU A 362 13.87 -5.75 5.20
C GLU A 362 12.77 -6.71 4.71
N SER A 363 11.82 -7.05 5.57
CA SER A 363 10.65 -7.82 5.18
C SER A 363 9.84 -7.11 4.09
N MET A 364 9.57 -5.81 4.24
CA MET A 364 8.87 -5.02 3.22
C MET A 364 9.71 -4.79 1.95
N ARG A 365 11.03 -4.91 2.02
CA ARG A 365 11.88 -4.93 0.83
C ARG A 365 11.65 -6.23 0.04
N MET A 366 11.72 -7.37 0.71
CA MET A 366 11.59 -8.68 0.06
C MET A 366 10.15 -8.98 -0.38
N TYR A 367 9.18 -8.62 0.46
CA TYR A 367 7.76 -8.90 0.22
C TYR A 367 6.92 -7.63 0.43
N PRO A 368 7.06 -6.61 -0.44
CA PRO A 368 6.28 -5.39 -0.31
C PRO A 368 4.78 -5.65 -0.50
N PRO A 369 3.92 -5.31 0.47
CA PRO A 369 2.47 -5.49 0.30
C PRO A 369 1.93 -4.81 -0.95
N ALA A 370 2.33 -3.56 -1.20
CA ALA A 370 2.12 -2.88 -2.48
C ALA A 370 3.31 -3.22 -3.40
N TRP A 371 3.17 -4.28 -4.21
CA TRP A 371 4.25 -4.83 -5.02
C TRP A 371 4.45 -4.12 -6.37
N THR A 372 3.47 -3.33 -6.80
CA THR A 372 3.52 -2.53 -8.04
C THR A 372 2.59 -1.33 -7.95
N ILE A 373 3.02 -0.22 -8.52
CA ILE A 373 2.23 0.99 -8.73
C ILE A 373 1.98 1.18 -10.21
N GLY A 374 0.72 1.36 -10.60
CA GLY A 374 0.33 1.69 -11.95
C GLY A 374 -0.08 3.15 -12.11
N ARG A 375 0.31 3.75 -13.22
CA ARG A 375 -0.16 5.07 -13.69
C ARG A 375 -0.63 4.97 -15.13
N GLN A 376 -1.49 5.89 -15.54
CA GLN A 376 -1.88 6.06 -16.93
C GLN A 376 -1.54 7.48 -17.37
N ALA A 377 -0.83 7.61 -18.48
CA ALA A 377 -0.47 8.90 -19.06
C ALA A 377 -1.72 9.59 -19.65
N ILE A 378 -1.95 10.85 -19.28
CA ILE A 378 -3.07 11.66 -19.83
C ILE A 378 -2.67 12.26 -21.19
N ASN A 379 -1.41 12.66 -21.30
CA ASN A 379 -0.80 13.22 -22.49
C ASN A 379 0.44 12.43 -22.88
N ASP A 380 0.97 12.68 -24.08
CA ASP A 380 2.27 12.17 -24.48
C ASP A 380 3.33 12.66 -23.51
N TYR A 381 4.20 11.76 -23.06
CA TYR A 381 5.20 12.05 -22.05
C TYR A 381 6.59 11.56 -22.47
N LYS A 382 7.59 12.43 -22.36
CA LYS A 382 8.96 12.09 -22.73
C LYS A 382 9.74 11.54 -21.54
N VAL A 383 10.29 10.34 -21.71
CA VAL A 383 11.24 9.72 -20.78
C VAL A 383 12.51 9.39 -21.54
N ASP A 384 13.62 10.03 -21.17
CA ASP A 384 14.88 9.94 -21.88
C ASP A 384 14.68 10.28 -23.38
N LYS A 385 15.08 9.41 -24.28
CA LYS A 385 14.88 9.55 -25.74
C LYS A 385 13.51 9.07 -26.26
N TYR A 386 12.74 8.41 -25.41
CA TYR A 386 11.46 7.80 -25.78
C TYR A 386 10.27 8.70 -25.49
N VAL A 387 9.19 8.49 -26.22
CA VAL A 387 7.89 9.11 -25.97
C VAL A 387 6.89 8.03 -25.54
N ILE A 388 6.30 8.19 -24.37
CA ILE A 388 5.18 7.39 -23.88
C ILE A 388 3.90 8.04 -24.36
N PRO A 389 3.13 7.42 -25.27
CA PRO A 389 1.89 8.00 -25.79
C PRO A 389 0.82 8.14 -24.71
N ALA A 390 -0.06 9.11 -24.86
CA ALA A 390 -1.27 9.26 -24.06
C ALA A 390 -2.08 7.95 -24.03
N GLY A 391 -2.69 7.65 -22.89
CA GLY A 391 -3.43 6.41 -22.64
C GLY A 391 -2.55 5.19 -22.29
N SER A 392 -1.22 5.30 -22.39
CA SER A 392 -0.32 4.21 -22.00
C SER A 392 -0.34 3.96 -20.50
N ILE A 393 -0.18 2.70 -20.11
CA ILE A 393 0.01 2.30 -18.70
C ILE A 393 1.50 2.29 -18.39
N ILE A 394 1.85 2.84 -17.22
CA ILE A 394 3.20 2.83 -16.68
C ILE A 394 3.16 2.02 -15.41
N LEU A 395 4.02 1.01 -15.33
CA LEU A 395 4.21 0.17 -14.16
C LEU A 395 5.54 0.52 -13.49
N MET A 396 5.51 0.71 -12.20
CA MET A 396 6.66 0.90 -11.33
C MET A 396 6.53 -0.13 -10.22
N SER A 397 7.33 -1.20 -10.29
CA SER A 397 7.20 -2.31 -9.36
C SER A 397 8.16 -2.17 -8.19
N GLN A 398 7.60 -2.06 -6.98
CA GLN A 398 8.37 -2.14 -5.74
C GLN A 398 9.11 -3.46 -5.67
N TYR A 399 8.44 -4.57 -5.96
CA TYR A 399 9.07 -5.89 -5.92
C TYR A 399 10.31 -5.95 -6.81
N VAL A 400 10.21 -5.52 -8.07
CA VAL A 400 11.33 -5.51 -9.02
C VAL A 400 12.45 -4.59 -8.56
N MET A 401 12.12 -3.37 -8.13
CA MET A 401 13.12 -2.39 -7.69
C MET A 401 13.83 -2.85 -6.41
N HIS A 402 13.09 -3.41 -5.46
CA HIS A 402 13.62 -3.88 -4.19
C HIS A 402 14.49 -5.15 -4.33
N HIS A 403 14.37 -5.89 -5.45
CA HIS A 403 15.22 -7.04 -5.79
C HIS A 403 16.29 -6.70 -6.85
N ASN A 404 16.49 -5.44 -7.15
CA ASN A 404 17.48 -5.05 -8.16
C ASN A 404 18.89 -5.05 -7.55
N PRO A 405 19.82 -5.90 -8.08
CA PRO A 405 21.18 -6.01 -7.55
C PRO A 405 22.03 -4.74 -7.70
N ARG A 406 21.60 -3.80 -8.56
CA ARG A 406 22.26 -2.48 -8.65
C ARG A 406 22.10 -1.63 -7.38
N TYR A 407 21.07 -1.88 -6.59
CA TYR A 407 20.75 -1.10 -5.38
C TYR A 407 20.88 -1.93 -4.10
N PHE A 408 20.68 -3.23 -4.20
CA PHE A 408 20.74 -4.15 -3.06
C PHE A 408 21.66 -5.33 -3.39
N SER A 409 22.83 -5.39 -2.74
CA SER A 409 23.68 -6.57 -2.83
C SER A 409 22.92 -7.79 -2.27
N ASP A 410 23.08 -8.94 -2.93
CA ASP A 410 22.41 -10.18 -2.55
C ASP A 410 20.91 -9.96 -2.26
N PRO A 411 20.13 -9.51 -3.27
CA PRO A 411 18.77 -9.03 -3.05
C PRO A 411 17.79 -10.11 -2.56
N ASP A 412 18.10 -11.38 -2.77
CA ASP A 412 17.28 -12.51 -2.36
C ASP A 412 17.59 -13.00 -0.93
N ILE A 413 18.62 -12.43 -0.27
CA ILE A 413 18.99 -12.76 1.10
C ILE A 413 18.29 -11.79 2.08
N PHE A 414 17.65 -12.36 3.10
CA PHE A 414 17.10 -11.60 4.23
C PHE A 414 18.23 -11.16 5.16
N TYR A 415 18.59 -9.88 5.08
CA TYR A 415 19.72 -9.29 5.81
C TYR A 415 19.33 -7.93 6.42
N PRO A 416 18.72 -7.90 7.63
CA PRO A 416 18.29 -6.66 8.29
C PRO A 416 19.43 -5.66 8.53
N ASP A 417 20.65 -6.13 8.73
CA ASP A 417 21.82 -5.27 8.97
C ASP A 417 22.22 -4.43 7.76
N ARG A 418 21.68 -4.71 6.56
CA ARG A 418 21.88 -3.80 5.41
C ARG A 418 21.33 -2.39 5.67
N TRP A 419 20.39 -2.24 6.58
CA TRP A 419 19.75 -0.97 6.89
C TRP A 419 20.56 -0.15 7.91
N THR A 420 21.82 0.17 7.55
CA THR A 420 22.65 1.13 8.30
C THR A 420 22.18 2.56 8.03
N LYS A 421 22.65 3.51 8.86
CA LYS A 421 22.42 4.95 8.61
C LYS A 421 23.04 5.36 7.28
N GLU A 422 24.19 4.84 6.96
CA GLU A 422 24.92 5.09 5.72
C GLU A 422 24.14 4.56 4.49
N THR A 423 23.66 3.32 4.54
CA THR A 423 22.85 2.75 3.46
C THR A 423 21.59 3.57 3.24
N LYS A 424 20.88 3.96 4.31
CA LYS A 424 19.67 4.79 4.20
C LYS A 424 19.95 6.16 3.55
N LEU A 425 21.14 6.72 3.76
CA LEU A 425 21.53 8.03 3.21
C LEU A 425 21.93 7.96 1.72
N HIS A 426 22.65 6.90 1.31
CA HIS A 426 23.21 6.81 -0.04
C HIS A 426 22.32 6.05 -1.02
N LEU A 427 21.30 5.34 -0.51
CA LEU A 427 20.37 4.61 -1.37
C LEU A 427 19.55 5.60 -2.23
N PRO A 428 19.58 5.50 -3.58
CA PRO A 428 18.79 6.39 -4.42
C PRO A 428 17.32 6.36 -4.01
N ARG A 429 16.70 7.53 -3.90
CA ARG A 429 15.25 7.62 -3.65
C ARG A 429 14.52 6.80 -4.72
N PHE A 430 13.45 6.10 -4.36
CA PHE A 430 12.72 5.17 -5.24
C PHE A 430 13.47 3.90 -5.68
N SER A 431 14.65 3.60 -5.16
CA SER A 431 15.11 2.21 -5.16
C SER A 431 14.43 1.38 -4.06
N TYR A 432 14.01 2.06 -2.96
CA TYR A 432 13.17 1.51 -1.89
C TYR A 432 11.98 2.45 -1.63
N PHE A 433 10.75 1.99 -1.95
CA PHE A 433 9.54 2.82 -1.82
C PHE A 433 8.27 2.00 -1.51
N PRO A 434 8.26 1.23 -0.40
CA PRO A 434 7.13 0.35 -0.07
C PRO A 434 5.82 1.10 0.14
N PHE A 435 5.89 2.39 0.49
CA PHE A 435 4.74 3.29 0.68
C PHE A 435 4.48 4.21 -0.52
N GLY A 436 5.12 3.96 -1.67
CA GLY A 436 5.04 4.83 -2.82
C GLY A 436 5.78 6.15 -2.64
N GLY A 437 5.23 7.25 -3.15
CA GLY A 437 5.86 8.56 -3.00
C GLY A 437 5.10 9.72 -3.64
N GLY A 438 5.56 10.94 -3.35
CA GLY A 438 4.94 12.19 -3.80
C GLY A 438 3.58 12.44 -3.13
N ILE A 439 2.76 13.28 -3.76
CA ILE A 439 1.43 13.66 -3.26
C ILE A 439 0.48 12.46 -3.12
N ARG A 440 0.77 11.34 -3.79
CA ARG A 440 0.00 10.10 -3.74
C ARG A 440 0.69 8.99 -2.93
N GLY A 441 1.71 9.33 -2.14
CA GLY A 441 2.33 8.43 -1.18
C GLY A 441 1.37 8.05 -0.05
N CYS A 442 1.61 6.95 0.61
CA CYS A 442 0.75 6.44 1.69
C CYS A 442 0.63 7.46 2.83
N VAL A 443 -0.60 7.84 3.18
CA VAL A 443 -0.86 8.71 4.34
C VAL A 443 -0.79 7.96 5.66
N GLY A 444 -1.01 6.64 5.63
CA GLY A 444 -0.95 5.75 6.79
C GLY A 444 0.44 5.18 7.08
N GLU A 445 1.50 5.66 6.41
CA GLU A 445 2.86 5.16 6.63
C GLU A 445 3.28 5.22 8.10
N PRO A 446 3.12 6.35 8.84
CA PRO A 446 3.47 6.39 10.27
C PRO A 446 2.68 5.40 11.12
N PHE A 447 1.40 5.18 10.79
CA PHE A 447 0.56 4.18 11.46
C PHE A 447 1.08 2.76 11.23
N ALA A 448 1.39 2.41 9.97
CA ALA A 448 1.89 1.09 9.61
C ALA A 448 3.24 0.76 10.26
N TRP A 449 4.14 1.75 10.37
CA TRP A 449 5.41 1.58 11.08
C TRP A 449 5.20 1.33 12.56
N MET A 450 4.39 2.14 13.22
CA MET A 450 4.11 1.98 14.66
C MET A 450 3.42 0.65 14.94
N GLU A 451 2.36 0.33 14.19
CA GLU A 451 1.63 -0.92 14.33
C GLU A 451 2.56 -2.12 14.11
N GLY A 452 3.34 -2.12 13.02
CA GLY A 452 4.25 -3.21 12.69
C GLY A 452 5.27 -3.47 13.79
N ILE A 453 5.96 -2.43 14.26
CA ILE A 453 7.00 -2.55 15.29
C ILE A 453 6.41 -3.00 16.63
N LEU A 454 5.31 -2.40 17.07
CA LEU A 454 4.65 -2.77 18.34
C LEU A 454 4.11 -4.20 18.32
N LEU A 455 3.50 -4.65 17.20
CA LEU A 455 3.02 -6.01 17.09
C LEU A 455 4.15 -7.03 17.04
N ILE A 456 5.22 -6.77 16.28
CA ILE A 456 6.39 -7.66 16.25
C ILE A 456 6.99 -7.78 17.66
N ALA A 457 7.21 -6.67 18.35
CA ALA A 457 7.78 -6.68 19.70
C ALA A 457 6.86 -7.42 20.69
N THR A 458 5.55 -7.14 20.70
CA THR A 458 4.59 -7.75 21.64
C THR A 458 4.46 -9.25 21.40
N ILE A 459 4.40 -9.68 20.15
CA ILE A 459 4.22 -11.09 19.80
C ILE A 459 5.51 -11.87 20.04
N CYS A 460 6.66 -11.36 19.55
CA CYS A 460 7.94 -12.04 19.71
C CYS A 460 8.47 -12.02 21.15
N GLN A 461 7.96 -11.16 22.02
CA GLN A 461 8.22 -11.22 23.45
C GLN A 461 7.71 -12.51 24.09
N GLN A 462 6.60 -13.06 23.61
CA GLN A 462 5.91 -14.20 24.23
C GLN A 462 6.00 -15.48 23.39
N TRP A 463 6.12 -15.34 22.07
CA TRP A 463 5.99 -16.45 21.15
C TRP A 463 7.13 -16.47 20.11
N LYS A 464 7.61 -17.69 19.86
CA LYS A 464 8.45 -18.02 18.71
C LYS A 464 7.63 -18.82 17.72
N MET A 465 7.83 -18.55 16.44
CA MET A 465 7.06 -19.18 15.37
C MET A 465 7.96 -20.04 14.50
N HIS A 466 7.52 -21.25 14.21
CA HIS A 466 8.20 -22.18 13.32
C HIS A 466 7.32 -22.47 12.12
N HIS A 467 7.83 -22.22 10.93
CA HIS A 467 7.10 -22.54 9.71
C HIS A 467 6.84 -24.05 9.61
N ASP A 468 5.60 -24.44 9.28
CA ASP A 468 5.24 -25.83 9.01
C ASP A 468 5.87 -26.26 7.68
N ALA A 469 6.90 -27.10 7.73
CA ALA A 469 7.65 -27.56 6.54
C ALA A 469 6.76 -28.28 5.51
N SER A 470 5.61 -28.81 5.91
CA SER A 470 4.64 -29.43 5.00
C SER A 470 3.78 -28.40 4.26
N HIS A 471 3.77 -27.13 4.74
CA HIS A 471 2.96 -26.06 4.16
C HIS A 471 3.70 -25.35 3.02
N LYS A 472 3.10 -25.37 1.83
CA LYS A 472 3.67 -24.71 0.66
C LYS A 472 3.49 -23.20 0.72
N VAL A 473 4.59 -22.47 0.57
CA VAL A 473 4.57 -20.99 0.50
C VAL A 473 4.71 -20.57 -0.97
N GLU A 474 3.69 -19.89 -1.46
CA GLU A 474 3.69 -19.27 -2.80
C GLU A 474 3.16 -17.83 -2.72
N LEU A 475 3.72 -16.96 -3.56
CA LEU A 475 3.25 -15.59 -3.70
C LEU A 475 1.91 -15.56 -4.45
N LYS A 476 0.99 -14.73 -3.97
CA LYS A 476 -0.25 -14.40 -4.66
C LYS A 476 -0.32 -12.87 -4.87
N PRO A 477 0.27 -12.36 -5.96
CA PRO A 477 0.24 -10.95 -6.31
C PRO A 477 -1.14 -10.59 -6.88
N LEU A 478 -1.95 -9.97 -6.05
CA LEU A 478 -3.25 -9.39 -6.38
C LEU A 478 -3.13 -7.85 -6.27
N ILE A 479 -4.11 -7.18 -5.65
CA ILE A 479 -3.97 -5.77 -5.27
C ILE A 479 -2.82 -5.63 -4.28
N THR A 480 -2.72 -6.58 -3.34
CA THR A 480 -1.62 -6.73 -2.39
C THR A 480 -0.88 -8.05 -2.61
N LEU A 481 0.38 -8.13 -2.16
CA LEU A 481 1.20 -9.32 -2.21
C LEU A 481 0.96 -10.16 -0.94
N ARG A 482 0.21 -11.24 -1.07
CA ARG A 482 -0.12 -12.12 0.04
C ARG A 482 0.34 -13.56 -0.19
N PRO A 483 0.47 -14.38 0.86
CA PRO A 483 0.66 -15.81 0.69
C PRO A 483 -0.59 -16.45 0.06
N LYS A 484 -0.38 -17.37 -0.89
CA LYS A 484 -1.46 -17.98 -1.69
C LYS A 484 -2.35 -18.92 -0.87
N TYR A 485 -1.76 -19.62 0.08
CA TYR A 485 -2.41 -20.67 0.87
C TYR A 485 -2.51 -20.36 2.36
N GLY A 486 -2.38 -19.07 2.74
CA GLY A 486 -2.18 -18.69 4.13
C GLY A 486 -0.73 -18.94 4.57
N MET A 487 -0.48 -18.93 5.90
CA MET A 487 0.85 -19.13 6.46
C MET A 487 0.76 -19.96 7.74
N ARG A 488 0.90 -21.28 7.59
CA ARG A 488 0.82 -22.19 8.73
C ARG A 488 2.12 -22.19 9.52
N MET A 489 2.03 -21.90 10.82
CA MET A 489 3.17 -21.89 11.72
C MET A 489 2.82 -22.58 13.04
N LYS A 490 3.76 -23.39 13.55
CA LYS A 490 3.71 -23.95 14.88
C LYS A 490 4.22 -22.90 15.87
N LEU A 491 3.47 -22.71 16.94
CA LEU A 491 3.79 -21.77 18.02
C LEU A 491 4.58 -22.45 19.12
N GLU A 492 5.62 -21.79 19.59
CA GLU A 492 6.42 -22.14 20.76
C GLU A 492 6.37 -20.99 21.75
N ARG A 493 5.89 -21.26 22.96
CA ARG A 493 5.84 -20.25 24.03
C ARG A 493 7.23 -20.02 24.60
N ARG A 494 7.62 -18.77 24.74
CA ARG A 494 8.88 -18.43 25.40
C ARG A 494 8.73 -18.59 26.91
N SER A 495 9.73 -19.21 27.51
CA SER A 495 9.85 -19.45 28.97
C SER A 495 10.40 -18.22 29.68
#